data_1a1cec1c5fab1906e483fe4dc6cca3b6
#
_entry.id   1a1cec1c5fab1906e483fe4dc6cca3b6
#
_cell.length_a   1.000
_cell.length_b   1.000
_cell.length_c   1.000
_cell.angle_alpha   90.00
_cell.angle_beta   90.00
_cell.angle_gamma   90.00
#
_symmetry.space_group_name_H-M   'P 1'
#
loop_
_entity.id
_entity.type
_entity.pdbx_description
1 polymer ?
#
loop_
_entity_poly.entity_id
_entity_poly.type
_entity_poly.pdbx_seq_one_letter_code
_entity_poly.pdbx_strand_id
1 'polypeptide(L)'
;MRSSLVLPAASLASTLAFGLVAPAAQAAITIDPNAVPARTQVTLRYSNGAVVSTANSHESRPALSLVKLYLGYWVLQHGAPEDKARVENMIRFSEDGTATDLDRRYPQAIPEVIGQFNLRETHYPGYWGNTTTSTEDLTRFTAAIVNDPVAAPIINGMRNASPIAADGYKQDYGTSRVPGVVGTKFGWADNRGVHATASFGNGFTIAANTYGAASQLTGDVLGAVRIIADDIRITGRQPSPLEQQILTFVPVQFHDPARQAIRGAEDSVANAQMQFCAAATQAGSSQLCAH
;
A
#
# COMPACT_ATOMS: atom_id res chain seq x y z
N MET A 1 -39.93 61.68 37.22
CA MET A 1 -38.58 61.20 37.31
C MET A 1 -38.63 59.63 37.24
N ARG A 2 -38.38 59.08 36.09
CA ARG A 2 -38.30 57.61 35.90
C ARG A 2 -36.92 57.33 35.38
N SER A 3 -36.09 56.69 36.20
CA SER A 3 -34.76 56.26 35.84
C SER A 3 -34.84 54.86 35.15
N SER A 4 -34.39 54.78 33.91
CA SER A 4 -34.27 53.55 33.17
C SER A 4 -32.86 52.99 33.41
N LEU A 5 -32.79 51.79 33.98
CA LEU A 5 -31.57 50.98 34.06
C LEU A 5 -31.37 50.24 32.72
N VAL A 6 -30.25 50.51 32.09
CA VAL A 6 -29.77 49.74 30.93
C VAL A 6 -28.77 48.67 31.43
N LEU A 7 -29.12 47.40 31.23
CA LEU A 7 -28.22 46.25 31.47
C LEU A 7 -27.37 46.00 30.20
N PRO A 8 -26.07 45.77 30.31
CA PRO A 8 -25.27 45.36 29.15
C PRO A 8 -25.44 43.85 28.88
N ALA A 9 -25.75 43.53 27.63
CA ALA A 9 -25.75 42.15 27.13
C ALA A 9 -24.31 41.68 26.97
N ALA A 10 -23.93 40.63 27.73
CA ALA A 10 -22.67 39.95 27.57
C ALA A 10 -22.81 38.89 26.45
N SER A 11 -22.13 39.13 25.33
CA SER A 11 -22.02 38.17 24.23
C SER A 11 -21.01 37.08 24.59
N LEU A 12 -21.49 35.86 24.86
CA LEU A 12 -20.64 34.66 24.93
C LEU A 12 -20.29 34.24 23.50
N ALA A 13 -19.08 34.55 23.07
CA ALA A 13 -18.47 33.96 21.86
C ALA A 13 -17.94 32.59 22.21
N SER A 14 -18.72 31.52 21.85
CA SER A 14 -18.25 30.15 21.91
C SER A 14 -17.31 29.89 20.75
N THR A 15 -16.00 29.88 20.97
CA THR A 15 -14.99 29.40 20.03
C THR A 15 -15.04 27.87 19.96
N LEU A 16 -15.68 27.35 18.90
CA LEU A 16 -15.56 25.96 18.52
C LEU A 16 -14.12 25.73 18.00
N ALA A 17 -13.27 25.20 18.85
CA ALA A 17 -11.98 24.66 18.45
C ALA A 17 -12.23 23.37 17.66
N PHE A 18 -12.25 23.45 16.33
CA PHE A 18 -12.08 22.29 15.46
C PHE A 18 -10.66 21.77 15.68
N GLY A 19 -10.53 20.73 16.50
CA GLY A 19 -9.30 19.95 16.59
C GLY A 19 -9.08 19.28 15.23
N LEU A 20 -8.14 19.80 14.44
CA LEU A 20 -7.58 19.09 13.30
C LEU A 20 -6.87 17.86 13.85
N VAL A 21 -7.56 16.71 13.84
CA VAL A 21 -6.92 15.41 14.00
C VAL A 21 -6.07 15.23 12.76
N ALA A 22 -4.77 15.47 12.87
CA ALA A 22 -3.83 15.13 11.82
C ALA A 22 -3.98 13.62 11.54
N PRO A 23 -4.13 13.20 10.26
CA PRO A 23 -4.16 11.78 9.95
C PRO A 23 -2.85 11.17 10.47
N ALA A 24 -2.97 10.05 11.19
CA ALA A 24 -1.81 9.31 11.66
C ALA A 24 -0.90 9.02 10.46
N ALA A 25 0.35 9.44 10.56
CA ALA A 25 1.35 9.21 9.54
C ALA A 25 1.46 7.69 9.32
N GLN A 26 1.12 7.21 8.13
CA GLN A 26 1.29 5.81 7.79
C GLN A 26 2.74 5.60 7.37
N ALA A 27 3.44 4.70 8.07
CA ALA A 27 4.81 4.35 7.75
C ALA A 27 4.93 3.93 6.28
N ALA A 28 5.74 4.63 5.50
CA ALA A 28 6.08 4.21 4.16
C ALA A 28 6.90 2.91 4.25
N ILE A 29 6.60 1.96 3.37
CA ILE A 29 7.35 0.72 3.28
C ILE A 29 8.25 0.73 2.05
N THR A 30 9.37 0.00 2.09
CA THR A 30 10.13 -0.43 0.92
C THR A 30 10.45 -1.91 1.04
N ILE A 31 11.05 -2.48 0.00
CA ILE A 31 11.59 -3.84 0.05
C ILE A 31 13.10 -3.81 -0.23
N ASP A 32 13.81 -4.76 0.36
CA ASP A 32 15.17 -5.11 -0.03
C ASP A 32 15.10 -6.30 -1.00
N PRO A 33 15.25 -6.08 -2.34
CA PRO A 33 15.12 -7.14 -3.33
C PRO A 33 16.14 -8.27 -3.15
N ASN A 34 17.30 -7.97 -2.56
CA ASN A 34 18.38 -8.93 -2.35
C ASN A 34 18.08 -9.89 -1.18
N ALA A 35 17.14 -9.53 -0.31
CA ALA A 35 16.69 -10.39 0.78
C ALA A 35 15.62 -11.41 0.33
N VAL A 36 15.14 -11.32 -0.93
CA VAL A 36 14.11 -12.23 -1.48
C VAL A 36 14.78 -13.43 -2.15
N PRO A 37 14.47 -14.68 -1.73
CA PRO A 37 14.98 -15.86 -2.41
C PRO A 37 14.54 -15.95 -3.88
N ALA A 38 15.37 -16.53 -4.75
CA ALA A 38 15.12 -16.63 -6.20
C ALA A 38 13.79 -17.33 -6.58
N ARG A 39 13.26 -18.21 -5.71
CA ARG A 39 11.94 -18.84 -5.90
C ARG A 39 10.79 -17.84 -5.88
N THR A 40 10.99 -16.66 -5.29
CA THR A 40 9.95 -15.65 -5.06
C THR A 40 10.22 -14.40 -5.89
N GLN A 41 9.17 -13.87 -6.49
CA GLN A 41 9.13 -12.52 -7.10
C GLN A 41 8.43 -11.58 -6.14
N VAL A 42 8.89 -10.34 -6.05
CA VAL A 42 8.18 -9.25 -5.35
C VAL A 42 8.33 -7.97 -6.16
N THR A 43 7.23 -7.25 -6.31
CA THR A 43 7.22 -5.88 -6.85
C THR A 43 6.43 -4.98 -5.91
N LEU A 44 7.01 -3.87 -5.52
CA LEU A 44 6.38 -2.76 -4.80
C LEU A 44 6.35 -1.55 -5.73
N ARG A 45 5.16 -1.02 -5.99
CA ARG A 45 4.94 0.18 -6.81
C ARG A 45 4.28 1.25 -5.97
N TYR A 46 4.87 2.43 -5.93
CA TYR A 46 4.32 3.59 -5.23
C TYR A 46 3.34 4.37 -6.12
N SER A 47 2.48 5.17 -5.50
CA SER A 47 1.50 6.01 -6.21
C SER A 47 2.14 7.10 -7.10
N ASN A 48 3.40 7.47 -6.85
CA ASN A 48 4.18 8.37 -7.69
C ASN A 48 4.82 7.68 -8.91
N GLY A 49 4.56 6.37 -9.11
CA GLY A 49 5.08 5.57 -10.21
C GLY A 49 6.44 4.91 -9.96
N ALA A 50 7.15 5.25 -8.87
CA ALA A 50 8.40 4.58 -8.52
C ALA A 50 8.18 3.09 -8.20
N VAL A 51 9.13 2.25 -8.58
CA VAL A 51 9.06 0.79 -8.42
C VAL A 51 10.33 0.28 -7.77
N VAL A 52 10.18 -0.63 -6.82
CA VAL A 52 11.26 -1.45 -6.26
C VAL A 52 10.86 -2.91 -6.43
N SER A 53 11.69 -3.71 -7.09
CA SER A 53 11.35 -5.09 -7.42
C SER A 53 12.56 -6.02 -7.42
N THR A 54 12.30 -7.32 -7.28
CA THR A 54 13.30 -8.38 -7.49
C THR A 54 13.72 -8.47 -8.95
N ALA A 55 14.92 -8.96 -9.23
CA ALA A 55 15.44 -9.09 -10.58
C ALA A 55 14.56 -9.97 -11.51
N ASN A 56 13.83 -10.93 -10.93
CA ASN A 56 12.92 -11.82 -11.63
C ASN A 56 11.46 -11.30 -11.69
N SER A 57 11.19 -10.06 -11.35
CA SER A 57 9.84 -9.48 -11.28
C SER A 57 9.06 -9.49 -12.59
N HIS A 58 9.76 -9.57 -13.73
CA HIS A 58 9.20 -9.68 -15.07
C HIS A 58 9.05 -11.12 -15.58
N GLU A 59 9.46 -12.11 -14.79
CA GLU A 59 9.25 -13.51 -15.16
C GLU A 59 7.75 -13.84 -15.17
N SER A 60 7.24 -14.37 -16.27
CA SER A 60 5.84 -14.81 -16.37
C SER A 60 5.65 -16.11 -15.58
N ARG A 61 4.79 -16.10 -14.57
CA ARG A 61 4.47 -17.22 -13.68
C ARG A 61 2.97 -17.47 -13.64
N PRO A 62 2.49 -18.62 -13.16
CA PRO A 62 1.05 -18.87 -13.01
C PRO A 62 0.36 -17.70 -12.28
N ALA A 63 -0.62 -17.10 -12.94
CA ALA A 63 -1.42 -15.98 -12.37
C ALA A 63 -2.32 -16.46 -11.24
N LEU A 64 -2.72 -17.75 -11.30
CA LEU A 64 -3.64 -18.33 -10.33
C LEU A 64 -4.94 -17.49 -10.25
N SER A 65 -5.56 -17.39 -9.10
CA SER A 65 -6.77 -16.57 -8.94
C SER A 65 -6.54 -15.06 -9.02
N LEU A 66 -5.31 -14.58 -9.22
CA LEU A 66 -5.05 -13.15 -9.43
C LEU A 66 -5.59 -12.64 -10.77
N VAL A 67 -5.67 -13.52 -11.78
CA VAL A 67 -6.28 -13.18 -13.09
C VAL A 67 -7.75 -12.81 -13.00
N LYS A 68 -8.45 -13.20 -11.93
CA LYS A 68 -9.84 -12.79 -11.68
C LYS A 68 -9.98 -11.28 -11.53
N LEU A 69 -8.89 -10.58 -11.18
CA LEU A 69 -8.85 -9.12 -11.18
C LEU A 69 -9.01 -8.57 -12.61
N TYR A 70 -8.33 -9.16 -13.59
CA TYR A 70 -8.41 -8.77 -15.00
C TYR A 70 -9.79 -9.07 -15.57
N LEU A 71 -10.25 -10.32 -15.40
CA LEU A 71 -11.57 -10.75 -15.85
C LEU A 71 -12.69 -9.89 -15.25
N GLY A 72 -12.66 -9.68 -13.93
CA GLY A 72 -13.64 -8.88 -13.21
C GLY A 72 -13.69 -7.44 -13.68
N TYR A 73 -12.53 -6.82 -13.96
CA TYR A 73 -12.47 -5.44 -14.42
C TYR A 73 -13.15 -5.27 -15.80
N TRP A 74 -12.84 -6.14 -16.74
CA TRP A 74 -13.50 -6.13 -18.04
C TRP A 74 -15.03 -6.33 -17.91
N VAL A 75 -15.45 -7.29 -17.08
CA VAL A 75 -16.87 -7.56 -16.84
C VAL A 75 -17.56 -6.33 -16.25
N LEU A 76 -16.92 -5.62 -15.32
CA LEU A 76 -17.48 -4.37 -14.76
C LEU A 76 -17.63 -3.26 -15.81
N GLN A 77 -16.77 -3.19 -16.81
CA GLN A 77 -16.88 -2.24 -17.93
C GLN A 77 -17.99 -2.65 -18.89
N HIS A 78 -17.99 -3.90 -19.38
CA HIS A 78 -18.68 -4.34 -20.57
C HIS A 78 -19.73 -5.42 -20.35
N GLY A 79 -19.69 -6.15 -19.22
CA GLY A 79 -20.57 -7.29 -18.95
C GLY A 79 -22.02 -6.91 -18.71
N ALA A 80 -22.89 -7.90 -18.75
CA ALA A 80 -24.29 -7.74 -18.39
C ALA A 80 -24.46 -7.36 -16.89
N PRO A 81 -25.53 -6.63 -16.51
CA PRO A 81 -25.74 -6.19 -15.13
C PRO A 81 -25.68 -7.33 -14.10
N GLU A 82 -26.25 -8.48 -14.43
CA GLU A 82 -26.25 -9.67 -13.57
C GLU A 82 -24.85 -10.23 -13.35
N ASP A 83 -23.96 -10.15 -14.36
CA ASP A 83 -22.57 -10.60 -14.26
C ASP A 83 -21.70 -9.60 -13.49
N LYS A 84 -21.94 -8.30 -13.67
CA LYS A 84 -21.30 -7.25 -12.86
C LYS A 84 -21.55 -7.43 -11.37
N ALA A 85 -22.77 -7.80 -11.00
CA ALA A 85 -23.15 -8.05 -9.60
C ALA A 85 -22.41 -9.23 -8.95
N ARG A 86 -21.83 -10.14 -9.74
CA ARG A 86 -21.10 -11.33 -9.25
C ARG A 86 -19.61 -11.01 -8.95
N VAL A 87 -19.08 -9.92 -9.51
CA VAL A 87 -17.63 -9.66 -9.49
C VAL A 87 -17.09 -9.51 -8.06
N GLU A 88 -17.75 -8.77 -7.18
CA GLU A 88 -17.28 -8.57 -5.81
C GLU A 88 -17.11 -9.90 -5.08
N ASN A 89 -18.12 -10.79 -5.15
CA ASN A 89 -18.05 -12.11 -4.52
C ASN A 89 -16.99 -13.01 -5.16
N MET A 90 -16.83 -12.98 -6.48
CA MET A 90 -15.77 -13.71 -7.18
C MET A 90 -14.39 -13.32 -6.63
N ILE A 91 -14.15 -12.04 -6.36
CA ILE A 91 -12.88 -11.56 -5.79
C ILE A 91 -12.77 -11.94 -4.32
N ARG A 92 -13.82 -11.66 -3.52
CA ARG A 92 -13.88 -11.84 -2.07
C ARG A 92 -13.67 -13.29 -1.64
N PHE A 93 -14.41 -14.20 -2.27
CA PHE A 93 -14.39 -15.63 -1.97
C PHE A 93 -13.48 -16.43 -2.91
N SER A 94 -12.88 -15.78 -3.90
CA SER A 94 -12.06 -16.44 -4.94
C SER A 94 -12.81 -17.53 -5.71
N GLU A 95 -14.09 -17.30 -6.06
CA GLU A 95 -14.97 -18.28 -6.68
C GLU A 95 -14.50 -18.69 -8.08
N ASP A 96 -14.07 -19.95 -8.24
CA ASP A 96 -13.62 -20.51 -9.52
C ASP A 96 -14.78 -20.76 -10.47
N GLY A 97 -15.93 -21.18 -9.96
CA GLY A 97 -17.15 -21.38 -10.75
C GLY A 97 -17.60 -20.10 -11.45
N THR A 98 -17.66 -19.00 -10.70
CA THR A 98 -18.00 -17.68 -11.26
C THR A 98 -16.97 -17.25 -12.30
N ALA A 99 -15.67 -17.42 -12.02
CA ALA A 99 -14.63 -17.08 -12.98
C ALA A 99 -14.74 -17.91 -14.28
N THR A 100 -14.99 -19.20 -14.17
CA THR A 100 -15.19 -20.11 -15.33
C THR A 100 -16.40 -19.73 -16.17
N ASP A 101 -17.51 -19.35 -15.55
CA ASP A 101 -18.72 -18.92 -16.26
C ASP A 101 -18.48 -17.60 -16.99
N LEU A 102 -17.85 -16.63 -16.36
CA LEU A 102 -17.57 -15.32 -16.92
C LEU A 102 -16.53 -15.41 -18.05
N ASP A 103 -15.45 -16.16 -17.86
CA ASP A 103 -14.41 -16.37 -18.86
C ASP A 103 -14.96 -17.03 -20.13
N ARG A 104 -15.86 -18.04 -19.98
CA ARG A 104 -16.53 -18.69 -21.11
C ARG A 104 -17.50 -17.75 -21.83
N ARG A 105 -18.21 -16.89 -21.10
CA ARG A 105 -19.15 -15.92 -21.64
C ARG A 105 -18.44 -14.76 -22.35
N TYR A 106 -17.27 -14.37 -21.85
CA TYR A 106 -16.50 -13.22 -22.30
C TYR A 106 -15.05 -13.58 -22.59
N PRO A 107 -14.76 -14.45 -23.58
CA PRO A 107 -13.41 -14.94 -23.85
C PRO A 107 -12.42 -13.86 -24.26
N GLN A 108 -12.90 -12.69 -24.69
CA GLN A 108 -12.09 -11.51 -25.01
C GLN A 108 -11.67 -10.70 -23.76
N ALA A 109 -12.29 -10.94 -22.59
CA ALA A 109 -12.15 -10.08 -21.42
C ALA A 109 -10.69 -9.96 -20.95
N ILE A 110 -10.02 -11.08 -20.72
CA ILE A 110 -8.63 -11.06 -20.27
C ILE A 110 -7.69 -10.52 -21.35
N PRO A 111 -7.75 -10.96 -22.63
CA PRO A 111 -6.96 -10.39 -23.71
C PRO A 111 -7.09 -8.88 -23.88
N GLU A 112 -8.31 -8.33 -23.80
CA GLU A 112 -8.52 -6.88 -23.91
C GLU A 112 -7.91 -6.11 -22.75
N VAL A 113 -8.01 -6.62 -21.51
CA VAL A 113 -7.35 -6.02 -20.35
C VAL A 113 -5.83 -6.07 -20.49
N ILE A 114 -5.26 -7.17 -20.97
CA ILE A 114 -3.82 -7.27 -21.27
C ILE A 114 -3.39 -6.13 -22.18
N GLY A 115 -4.13 -5.91 -23.27
CA GLY A 115 -3.87 -4.82 -24.22
C GLY A 115 -4.07 -3.43 -23.60
N GLN A 116 -5.18 -3.21 -22.91
CA GLN A 116 -5.55 -1.92 -22.31
C GLN A 116 -4.51 -1.41 -21.30
N PHE A 117 -3.95 -2.29 -20.47
CA PHE A 117 -2.99 -1.94 -19.45
C PHE A 117 -1.53 -2.23 -19.82
N ASN A 118 -1.28 -2.67 -21.05
CA ASN A 118 0.06 -3.03 -21.55
C ASN A 118 0.78 -4.00 -20.59
N LEU A 119 0.08 -5.12 -20.28
CA LEU A 119 0.57 -6.19 -19.41
C LEU A 119 1.44 -7.15 -20.23
N ARG A 120 2.72 -6.82 -20.33
CA ARG A 120 3.66 -7.42 -21.31
C ARG A 120 4.03 -8.86 -20.99
N GLU A 121 4.03 -9.21 -19.72
CA GLU A 121 4.40 -10.53 -19.22
C GLU A 121 3.17 -11.41 -18.93
N THR A 122 1.97 -10.89 -19.24
CA THR A 122 0.71 -11.62 -19.03
C THR A 122 0.30 -12.33 -20.32
N HIS A 123 0.03 -13.62 -20.20
CA HIS A 123 -0.38 -14.46 -21.33
C HIS A 123 -1.63 -15.27 -20.99
N TYR A 124 -2.66 -15.15 -21.84
CA TYR A 124 -3.94 -15.86 -21.72
C TYR A 124 -4.03 -16.94 -22.81
N PRO A 125 -3.98 -18.25 -22.47
CA PRO A 125 -4.02 -19.35 -23.44
C PRO A 125 -5.43 -19.86 -23.75
N GLY A 126 -6.48 -19.09 -23.48
CA GLY A 126 -7.88 -19.47 -23.75
C GLY A 126 -8.66 -20.00 -22.54
N TYR A 127 -8.06 -20.00 -21.35
CA TYR A 127 -8.73 -20.33 -20.09
C TYR A 127 -8.08 -19.57 -18.93
N TRP A 128 -8.90 -18.92 -18.07
CA TRP A 128 -8.42 -18.07 -16.99
C TRP A 128 -7.43 -18.79 -16.06
N GLY A 129 -7.70 -20.06 -15.71
CA GLY A 129 -6.87 -20.83 -14.78
C GLY A 129 -5.46 -21.15 -15.28
N ASN A 130 -5.23 -21.07 -16.60
CA ASN A 130 -3.94 -21.29 -17.23
C ASN A 130 -3.19 -19.99 -17.57
N THR A 131 -3.76 -18.85 -17.21
CA THR A 131 -3.13 -17.53 -17.44
C THR A 131 -1.85 -17.42 -16.64
N THR A 132 -0.82 -16.85 -17.25
CA THR A 132 0.41 -16.46 -16.57
C THR A 132 0.53 -14.94 -16.51
N THR A 133 1.27 -14.43 -15.53
CA THR A 133 1.50 -12.99 -15.32
C THR A 133 2.77 -12.77 -14.52
N SER A 134 3.21 -11.51 -14.41
CA SER A 134 4.33 -11.12 -13.56
C SER A 134 3.87 -10.25 -12.39
N THR A 135 4.72 -10.12 -11.36
CA THR A 135 4.45 -9.18 -10.26
C THR A 135 4.51 -7.71 -10.73
N GLU A 136 5.28 -7.44 -11.79
CA GLU A 136 5.30 -6.12 -12.43
C GLU A 136 3.95 -5.77 -13.06
N ASP A 137 3.36 -6.67 -13.86
CA ASP A 137 2.04 -6.48 -14.48
C ASP A 137 0.93 -6.38 -13.42
N LEU A 138 0.97 -7.23 -12.39
CA LEU A 138 -0.01 -7.20 -11.31
C LEU A 138 -0.01 -5.86 -10.56
N THR A 139 1.15 -5.33 -10.22
CA THR A 139 1.23 -4.03 -9.53
C THR A 139 0.86 -2.87 -10.44
N ARG A 140 1.22 -2.92 -11.73
CA ARG A 140 0.81 -1.94 -12.75
C ARG A 140 -0.70 -1.88 -12.87
N PHE A 141 -1.34 -3.03 -13.05
CA PHE A 141 -2.79 -3.13 -13.14
C PHE A 141 -3.49 -2.67 -11.86
N THR A 142 -3.08 -3.20 -10.70
CA THR A 142 -3.69 -2.85 -9.42
C THR A 142 -3.57 -1.35 -9.12
N ALA A 143 -2.42 -0.74 -9.41
CA ALA A 143 -2.22 0.70 -9.24
C ALA A 143 -3.14 1.54 -10.13
N ALA A 144 -3.41 1.07 -11.35
CA ALA A 144 -4.30 1.76 -12.28
C ALA A 144 -5.76 1.73 -11.82
N ILE A 145 -6.21 0.62 -11.22
CA ILE A 145 -7.63 0.43 -10.85
C ILE A 145 -7.98 0.83 -9.43
N VAL A 146 -7.03 1.02 -8.53
CA VAL A 146 -7.30 1.23 -7.09
C VAL A 146 -8.18 2.44 -6.80
N ASN A 147 -8.14 3.46 -7.65
CA ASN A 147 -8.95 4.68 -7.54
C ASN A 147 -9.97 4.81 -8.68
N ASP A 148 -10.13 3.79 -9.52
CA ASP A 148 -11.12 3.78 -10.60
C ASP A 148 -12.51 3.41 -10.02
N PRO A 149 -13.53 4.28 -10.16
CA PRO A 149 -14.88 3.99 -9.70
C PRO A 149 -15.47 2.70 -10.31
N VAL A 150 -15.11 2.36 -11.55
CA VAL A 150 -15.55 1.12 -12.21
C VAL A 150 -15.06 -0.11 -11.45
N ALA A 151 -13.85 -0.06 -10.90
CA ALA A 151 -13.26 -1.16 -10.14
C ALA A 151 -13.75 -1.26 -8.69
N ALA A 152 -14.68 -0.42 -8.23
CA ALA A 152 -15.14 -0.42 -6.84
C ALA A 152 -15.53 -1.81 -6.31
N PRO A 153 -16.26 -2.68 -7.04
CA PRO A 153 -16.56 -4.04 -6.58
C PRO A 153 -15.31 -4.92 -6.40
N ILE A 154 -14.30 -4.77 -7.27
CA ILE A 154 -13.02 -5.47 -7.13
C ILE A 154 -12.30 -5.01 -5.86
N ILE A 155 -12.17 -3.71 -5.68
CA ILE A 155 -11.49 -3.09 -4.54
C ILE A 155 -12.19 -3.46 -3.23
N ASN A 156 -13.53 -3.47 -3.21
CA ASN A 156 -14.33 -3.94 -2.07
C ASN A 156 -14.10 -5.43 -1.80
N GLY A 157 -14.10 -6.27 -2.83
CA GLY A 157 -13.80 -7.70 -2.70
C GLY A 157 -12.40 -7.97 -2.14
N MET A 158 -11.39 -7.19 -2.54
CA MET A 158 -10.02 -7.28 -2.00
C MET A 158 -9.94 -6.80 -0.54
N ARG A 159 -10.64 -5.71 -0.17
CA ARG A 159 -10.69 -5.20 1.21
C ARG A 159 -11.37 -6.17 2.16
N ASN A 160 -12.40 -6.84 1.68
CA ASN A 160 -13.24 -7.74 2.45
C ASN A 160 -12.97 -9.21 2.08
N ALA A 161 -11.76 -9.54 1.62
CA ALA A 161 -11.39 -10.91 1.29
C ALA A 161 -11.77 -11.85 2.45
N SER A 162 -12.53 -12.92 2.13
CA SER A 162 -12.95 -13.87 3.14
C SER A 162 -11.74 -14.57 3.75
N PRO A 163 -11.68 -14.80 5.06
CA PRO A 163 -10.61 -15.61 5.65
C PRO A 163 -10.49 -17.01 5.04
N ILE A 164 -11.62 -17.54 4.55
CA ILE A 164 -11.70 -18.85 3.88
C ILE A 164 -12.32 -18.63 2.50
N ALA A 165 -11.66 -19.10 1.47
CA ALA A 165 -12.14 -19.08 0.10
C ALA A 165 -13.28 -20.07 -0.15
N ALA A 166 -13.93 -19.99 -1.31
CA ALA A 166 -15.05 -20.88 -1.68
C ALA A 166 -14.64 -22.37 -1.74
N ASP A 167 -13.37 -22.68 -2.02
CA ASP A 167 -12.80 -24.03 -2.00
C ASP A 167 -12.31 -24.49 -0.61
N GLY A 168 -12.51 -23.69 0.45
CA GLY A 168 -12.07 -23.97 1.80
C GLY A 168 -10.64 -23.57 2.13
N TYR A 169 -9.88 -22.97 1.20
CA TYR A 169 -8.49 -22.55 1.44
C TYR A 169 -8.41 -21.24 2.23
N LYS A 170 -7.38 -21.12 3.09
CA LYS A 170 -7.16 -19.91 3.91
C LYS A 170 -6.58 -18.76 3.05
N GLN A 171 -7.23 -17.60 3.12
CA GLN A 171 -6.78 -16.37 2.48
C GLN A 171 -6.09 -15.44 3.50
N ASP A 172 -4.90 -15.83 3.97
CA ASP A 172 -4.20 -15.16 5.05
C ASP A 172 -2.68 -15.37 4.96
N TYR A 173 -2.04 -14.90 3.87
CA TYR A 173 -0.61 -15.08 3.62
C TYR A 173 -0.04 -14.02 2.65
N GLY A 174 1.27 -14.06 2.47
CA GLY A 174 1.99 -13.23 1.50
C GLY A 174 1.90 -11.74 1.81
N THR A 175 1.61 -10.96 0.79
CA THR A 175 1.57 -9.49 0.89
C THR A 175 0.44 -8.94 1.77
N SER A 176 -0.58 -9.75 2.12
CA SER A 176 -1.63 -9.35 3.06
C SER A 176 -1.10 -9.03 4.47
N ARG A 177 0.08 -9.55 4.80
CA ARG A 177 0.73 -9.36 6.10
C ARG A 177 1.67 -8.15 6.14
N VAL A 178 1.84 -7.45 5.02
CA VAL A 178 2.69 -6.26 4.94
C VAL A 178 1.99 -5.09 5.64
N PRO A 179 2.70 -4.35 6.51
CA PRO A 179 2.15 -3.17 7.17
C PRO A 179 1.56 -2.16 6.18
N GLY A 180 0.37 -1.64 6.50
CA GLY A 180 -0.32 -0.65 5.67
C GLY A 180 -1.09 -1.23 4.48
N VAL A 181 -1.11 -2.55 4.27
CA VAL A 181 -1.99 -3.19 3.29
C VAL A 181 -3.44 -3.09 3.75
N VAL A 182 -4.33 -2.74 2.81
CA VAL A 182 -5.75 -2.48 3.03
C VAL A 182 -6.64 -3.51 2.34
N GLY A 183 -6.16 -4.09 1.23
CA GLY A 183 -6.90 -5.11 0.49
C GLY A 183 -5.97 -6.04 -0.27
N THR A 184 -6.37 -7.32 -0.40
CA THR A 184 -5.54 -8.37 -1.03
C THR A 184 -6.38 -9.32 -1.85
N LYS A 185 -5.88 -9.69 -3.04
CA LYS A 185 -6.31 -10.89 -3.76
C LYS A 185 -5.27 -11.98 -3.59
N PHE A 186 -5.75 -13.18 -3.31
CA PHE A 186 -4.95 -14.37 -3.09
C PHE A 186 -5.06 -15.33 -4.27
N GLY A 187 -4.01 -16.13 -4.51
CA GLY A 187 -3.98 -17.16 -5.52
C GLY A 187 -3.07 -18.33 -5.10
N TRP A 188 -3.50 -19.54 -5.38
CA TRP A 188 -2.78 -20.78 -5.05
C TRP A 188 -3.04 -21.83 -6.12
N ALA A 189 -2.04 -22.69 -6.36
CA ALA A 189 -2.20 -23.87 -7.21
C ALA A 189 -2.88 -25.02 -6.44
N ASP A 190 -3.57 -25.93 -7.15
CA ASP A 190 -4.28 -27.05 -6.54
C ASP A 190 -3.35 -27.96 -5.73
N ASN A 191 -2.13 -28.16 -6.21
CA ASN A 191 -1.08 -28.93 -5.52
C ASN A 191 -0.39 -28.17 -4.39
N ARG A 192 -0.77 -26.90 -4.13
CA ARG A 192 -0.18 -26.00 -3.11
C ARG A 192 1.32 -25.72 -3.29
N GLY A 193 1.85 -25.99 -4.48
CA GLY A 193 3.26 -25.73 -4.81
C GLY A 193 3.56 -24.32 -5.33
N VAL A 194 2.53 -23.53 -5.64
CA VAL A 194 2.66 -22.14 -6.10
C VAL A 194 1.64 -21.27 -5.36
N HIS A 195 2.10 -20.12 -4.83
CA HIS A 195 1.25 -19.14 -4.17
C HIS A 195 1.58 -17.73 -4.65
N ALA A 196 0.55 -16.90 -4.77
CA ALA A 196 0.68 -15.52 -5.18
C ALA A 196 -0.30 -14.62 -4.44
N THR A 197 0.05 -13.36 -4.28
CA THR A 197 -0.81 -12.31 -3.72
C THR A 197 -0.59 -11.00 -4.45
N ALA A 198 -1.67 -10.22 -4.62
CA ALA A 198 -1.64 -8.84 -5.07
C ALA A 198 -2.42 -7.99 -4.08
N SER A 199 -1.79 -6.94 -3.57
CA SER A 199 -2.33 -6.10 -2.51
C SER A 199 -2.19 -4.62 -2.84
N PHE A 200 -3.03 -3.82 -2.23
CA PHE A 200 -2.87 -2.37 -2.20
C PHE A 200 -2.92 -1.84 -0.78
N GLY A 201 -2.25 -0.73 -0.56
CA GLY A 201 -2.26 0.06 0.66
C GLY A 201 -2.38 1.54 0.34
N ASN A 202 -2.26 2.40 1.35
CA ASN A 202 -2.26 3.83 1.13
C ASN A 202 -0.96 4.29 0.47
N GLY A 203 -1.05 4.64 -0.81
CA GLY A 203 0.08 5.14 -1.59
C GLY A 203 0.98 4.08 -2.21
N PHE A 204 0.59 2.79 -2.19
CA PHE A 204 1.36 1.73 -2.85
C PHE A 204 0.50 0.54 -3.27
N THR A 205 1.04 -0.25 -4.21
CA THR A 205 0.60 -1.62 -4.52
C THR A 205 1.79 -2.57 -4.41
N ILE A 206 1.54 -3.80 -3.99
CA ILE A 206 2.57 -4.81 -3.85
C ILE A 206 2.05 -6.16 -4.32
N ALA A 207 2.83 -6.87 -5.12
CA ALA A 207 2.52 -8.23 -5.55
C ALA A 207 3.71 -9.16 -5.29
N ALA A 208 3.40 -10.41 -4.99
CA ALA A 208 4.40 -11.45 -4.81
C ALA A 208 3.90 -12.80 -5.35
N ASN A 209 4.82 -13.60 -5.90
CA ASN A 209 4.56 -14.96 -6.39
C ASN A 209 5.76 -15.85 -6.02
N THR A 210 5.49 -17.04 -5.48
CA THR A 210 6.53 -17.99 -5.10
C THR A 210 6.25 -19.38 -5.64
N TYR A 211 7.30 -20.08 -6.08
CA TYR A 211 7.30 -21.53 -6.20
C TYR A 211 7.56 -22.12 -4.80
N GLY A 212 6.49 -22.28 -4.03
CA GLY A 212 6.55 -22.70 -2.63
C GLY A 212 5.23 -22.56 -1.89
N ALA A 213 5.24 -22.91 -0.61
CA ALA A 213 4.08 -22.84 0.27
C ALA A 213 3.67 -21.40 0.64
N ALA A 214 2.43 -21.20 1.08
CA ALA A 214 1.93 -19.91 1.55
C ALA A 214 2.78 -19.28 2.67
N SER A 215 3.30 -20.12 3.58
CA SER A 215 4.20 -19.68 4.66
C SER A 215 5.55 -19.20 4.13
N GLN A 216 6.07 -19.82 3.07
CA GLN A 216 7.31 -19.39 2.41
C GLN A 216 7.10 -18.04 1.73
N LEU A 217 5.99 -17.86 0.99
CA LEU A 217 5.65 -16.56 0.40
C LEU A 217 5.60 -15.46 1.47
N THR A 218 4.94 -15.75 2.61
CA THR A 218 4.85 -14.79 3.72
C THR A 218 6.23 -14.47 4.31
N GLY A 219 7.03 -15.49 4.58
CA GLY A 219 8.38 -15.32 5.14
C GLY A 219 9.30 -14.53 4.20
N ASP A 220 9.28 -14.85 2.89
CA ASP A 220 10.09 -14.20 1.88
C ASP A 220 9.72 -12.71 1.71
N VAL A 221 8.42 -12.40 1.71
CA VAL A 221 7.93 -11.02 1.61
C VAL A 221 8.28 -10.23 2.87
N LEU A 222 7.95 -10.73 4.06
CA LEU A 222 8.19 -10.01 5.30
C LEU A 222 9.68 -9.88 5.63
N GLY A 223 10.49 -10.85 5.25
CA GLY A 223 11.95 -10.78 5.37
C GLY A 223 12.58 -9.67 4.52
N ALA A 224 11.93 -9.30 3.42
CA ALA A 224 12.38 -8.24 2.52
C ALA A 224 11.81 -6.86 2.84
N VAL A 225 10.64 -6.78 3.50
CA VAL A 225 9.99 -5.50 3.81
C VAL A 225 10.81 -4.72 4.82
N ARG A 226 10.99 -3.43 4.53
CA ARG A 226 11.60 -2.44 5.43
C ARG A 226 10.61 -1.30 5.64
N ILE A 227 10.47 -0.85 6.87
CA ILE A 227 9.67 0.33 7.21
C ILE A 227 10.57 1.55 7.00
N ILE A 228 10.15 2.43 6.09
CA ILE A 228 10.75 3.76 5.95
C ILE A 228 9.91 4.66 6.83
N ALA A 229 10.53 5.29 7.80
CA ALA A 229 9.78 6.26 8.61
C ALA A 229 9.35 7.44 7.73
N ASP A 230 8.10 7.83 7.90
CA ASP A 230 7.40 8.85 7.09
C ASP A 230 7.97 10.28 7.16
N ASP A 231 9.06 10.46 7.84
CA ASP A 231 9.62 11.76 8.15
C ASP A 231 10.07 12.58 6.94
N ILE A 232 10.44 11.94 5.84
CA ILE A 232 10.81 12.68 4.61
C ILE A 232 9.56 13.29 3.93
N ARG A 233 8.37 12.67 4.11
CA ARG A 233 7.12 13.16 3.50
C ARG A 233 6.48 14.31 4.26
N ILE A 234 6.56 14.31 5.60
CA ILE A 234 5.88 15.31 6.45
C ILE A 234 6.74 16.56 6.64
N THR A 235 8.05 16.41 6.78
CA THR A 235 8.94 17.53 7.09
C THR A 235 9.89 17.91 5.96
N GLY A 236 10.02 17.09 4.90
CA GLY A 236 11.05 17.26 3.88
C GLY A 236 12.49 17.10 4.42
N ARG A 237 12.63 16.68 5.67
CA ARG A 237 13.90 16.59 6.38
C ARG A 237 14.51 15.20 6.24
N GLN A 238 15.72 15.12 5.72
CA GLN A 238 16.51 13.89 5.72
C GLN A 238 16.86 13.49 7.16
N PRO A 239 16.89 12.18 7.48
CA PRO A 239 17.39 11.74 8.78
C PRO A 239 18.81 12.27 9.03
N SER A 240 19.04 12.85 10.20
CA SER A 240 20.36 13.34 10.56
C SER A 240 21.36 12.17 10.72
N PRO A 241 22.68 12.42 10.55
CA PRO A 241 23.69 11.38 10.81
C PRO A 241 23.57 10.78 12.22
N LEU A 242 23.20 11.60 13.20
CA LEU A 242 22.99 11.18 14.60
C LEU A 242 21.77 10.24 14.69
N GLU A 243 20.66 10.59 14.05
CA GLU A 243 19.45 9.77 13.98
C GLU A 243 19.75 8.40 13.35
N GLN A 244 20.43 8.39 12.20
CA GLN A 244 20.80 7.16 11.51
C GLN A 244 21.68 6.27 12.40
N GLN A 245 22.66 6.84 13.08
CA GLN A 245 23.56 6.10 13.97
C GLN A 245 22.85 5.52 15.19
N ILE A 246 21.99 6.29 15.85
CA ILE A 246 21.25 5.81 17.05
C ILE A 246 20.29 4.70 16.66
N LEU A 247 19.57 4.81 15.54
CA LEU A 247 18.58 3.82 15.11
C LEU A 247 19.20 2.47 14.76
N THR A 248 20.50 2.39 14.46
CA THR A 248 21.18 1.08 14.27
C THR A 248 21.22 0.24 15.55
N PHE A 249 21.12 0.86 16.73
CA PHE A 249 21.17 0.18 18.03
C PHE A 249 19.80 0.01 18.69
N VAL A 250 18.75 0.64 18.13
CA VAL A 250 17.40 0.59 18.68
C VAL A 250 16.59 -0.50 17.94
N PRO A 251 15.91 -1.42 18.65
CA PRO A 251 14.99 -2.36 18.00
C PRO A 251 13.91 -1.63 17.20
N VAL A 252 13.55 -2.17 16.02
CA VAL A 252 12.67 -1.51 15.01
C VAL A 252 11.35 -1.04 15.62
N GLN A 253 10.76 -1.79 16.55
CA GLN A 253 9.51 -1.41 17.23
C GLN A 253 9.60 -0.12 18.05
N PHE A 254 10.81 0.36 18.36
CA PHE A 254 11.05 1.60 19.09
C PHE A 254 11.63 2.72 18.22
N HIS A 255 11.72 2.53 16.90
CA HIS A 255 12.30 3.54 16.02
C HIS A 255 11.51 4.86 16.04
N ASP A 256 10.17 4.82 16.01
CA ASP A 256 9.35 6.04 15.97
C ASP A 256 9.48 6.90 17.24
N PRO A 257 9.32 6.34 18.44
CA PRO A 257 9.56 7.12 19.65
C PRO A 257 11.01 7.60 19.78
N ALA A 258 11.99 6.80 19.34
CA ALA A 258 13.40 7.21 19.34
C ALA A 258 13.65 8.40 18.40
N ARG A 259 13.08 8.38 17.19
CA ARG A 259 13.16 9.50 16.24
C ARG A 259 12.55 10.77 16.79
N GLN A 260 11.33 10.69 17.35
CA GLN A 260 10.67 11.86 17.93
C GLN A 260 11.54 12.47 19.05
N ALA A 261 12.14 11.65 19.88
CA ALA A 261 13.02 12.12 20.95
C ALA A 261 14.29 12.79 20.41
N ILE A 262 14.96 12.18 19.41
CA ILE A 262 16.18 12.72 18.78
C ILE A 262 15.87 14.05 18.12
N ARG A 263 14.82 14.15 17.35
CA ARG A 263 14.43 15.38 16.64
C ARG A 263 13.98 16.48 17.58
N GLY A 264 13.22 16.14 18.59
CA GLY A 264 12.87 17.10 19.64
C GLY A 264 14.10 17.69 20.33
N ALA A 265 15.14 16.88 20.54
CA ALA A 265 16.41 17.35 21.06
C ALA A 265 17.17 18.23 20.08
N GLU A 266 17.28 17.83 18.80
CA GLU A 266 17.91 18.61 17.72
C GLU A 266 17.23 19.96 17.51
N ASP A 267 15.88 19.99 17.50
CA ASP A 267 15.11 21.22 17.33
C ASP A 267 15.24 22.13 18.54
N SER A 268 15.36 21.56 19.76
CA SER A 268 15.62 22.33 20.98
C SER A 268 16.99 22.99 20.95
N VAL A 269 18.02 22.28 20.48
CA VAL A 269 19.39 22.82 20.30
C VAL A 269 19.39 23.93 19.23
N ALA A 270 18.73 23.68 18.09
CA ALA A 270 18.64 24.68 17.01
C ALA A 270 17.91 25.95 17.47
N ASN A 271 16.83 25.81 18.22
CA ASN A 271 16.09 26.95 18.79
C ASN A 271 16.93 27.73 19.82
N ALA A 272 17.65 27.03 20.68
CA ALA A 272 18.55 27.67 21.64
C ALA A 272 19.69 28.43 20.94
N GLN A 273 20.24 27.87 19.85
CA GLN A 273 21.26 28.52 19.03
C GLN A 273 20.71 29.76 18.32
N MET A 274 19.49 29.69 17.76
CA MET A 274 18.84 30.86 17.15
C MET A 274 18.60 31.98 18.16
N GLN A 275 18.12 31.66 19.37
CA GLN A 275 17.89 32.63 20.43
C GLN A 275 19.21 33.25 20.89
N PHE A 276 20.27 32.47 21.04
CA PHE A 276 21.60 32.96 21.36
C PHE A 276 22.12 33.92 20.28
N CYS A 277 21.98 33.54 19.01
CA CYS A 277 22.41 34.38 17.89
C CYS A 277 21.60 35.68 17.77
N ALA A 278 20.30 35.64 18.04
CA ALA A 278 19.46 36.84 18.09
C ALA A 278 19.90 37.80 19.22
N ALA A 279 20.19 37.26 20.41
CA ALA A 279 20.69 38.04 21.53
C ALA A 279 22.10 38.62 21.28
N ALA A 280 23.00 37.81 20.68
CA ALA A 280 24.36 38.27 20.31
C ALA A 280 24.31 39.39 19.26
N THR A 281 23.41 39.29 18.29
CA THR A 281 23.21 40.35 17.27
C THR A 281 22.72 41.66 17.88
N GLN A 282 21.76 41.55 18.82
CA GLN A 282 21.28 42.74 19.58
C GLN A 282 22.36 43.39 20.44
N ALA A 283 23.32 42.58 20.93
CA ALA A 283 24.46 43.06 21.71
C ALA A 283 25.66 43.56 20.82
N GLY A 284 25.51 43.63 19.50
CA GLY A 284 26.56 44.11 18.58
C GLY A 284 27.65 43.09 18.25
N SER A 285 27.46 41.81 18.58
CA SER A 285 28.44 40.71 18.37
C SER A 285 28.03 39.77 17.27
N SER A 286 27.79 40.26 16.04
CA SER A 286 27.33 39.48 14.90
C SER A 286 28.34 38.42 14.39
N GLN A 287 29.61 38.48 14.79
CA GLN A 287 30.65 37.53 14.34
C GLN A 287 30.55 36.13 14.98
N LEU A 288 29.77 35.96 16.09
CA LEU A 288 29.66 34.69 16.81
C LEU A 288 28.67 33.69 16.17
N CYS A 289 27.93 34.10 15.13
CA CYS A 289 26.87 33.32 14.50
C CYS A 289 27.04 33.16 12.99
N ALA A 290 28.21 33.44 12.44
CA ALA A 290 28.54 33.22 11.04
C ALA A 290 29.15 31.83 10.85
N HIS A 291 28.23 30.79 10.75
CA HIS A 291 28.59 29.49 10.19
C HIS A 291 27.37 28.83 9.59
#